data_de0337448da7264d87f1d26dd41c4b57
#
_entry.id   de0337448da7264d87f1d26dd41c4b57
#
_cell.length_a   1.000
_cell.length_b   1.000
_cell.length_c   1.000
_cell.angle_alpha   90.00
_cell.angle_beta   90.00
_cell.angle_gamma   90.00
#
_symmetry.space_group_name_H-M   'P 1'
#
loop_
_entity.id
_entity.type
_entity.pdbx_description
1 polymer ?
#
loop_
_entity_poly.entity_id
_entity_poly.type
_entity_poly.pdbx_seq_one_letter_code
_entity_poly.pdbx_strand_id
1 'polypeptide(L)'
;MPTLQATFYGHTYDNPFMNASGVHCMTTAELDALADSAAGSFVTKSATAEAREGNPEPRYVNVDLGSINSMGLPNLGLDYYLDYAIKRQASHPDQPFVMSVASYQGFDEYVTNMRKIQESDYTGLVELNLSCPNVPGKPQMAYDFEDTDRLLTEIFAFYTKPFGVKLPPYFDIMHFDKIAAVLNQFDLKFVNCINSIGNGLYI
;
A
#
# COMPACT_ATOMS: atom_id res chain seq x y z
N MET A 1 11.78 26.92 -17.52
CA MET A 1 10.89 26.91 -16.35
C MET A 1 11.27 25.70 -15.51
N PRO A 2 11.19 25.73 -14.18
CA PRO A 2 11.40 24.53 -13.40
C PRO A 2 10.34 23.49 -13.80
N THR A 3 10.77 22.26 -13.98
CA THR A 3 9.88 21.13 -14.26
C THR A 3 9.44 20.48 -12.94
N LEU A 4 8.21 19.95 -12.89
CA LEU A 4 7.73 19.12 -11.79
C LEU A 4 8.07 17.65 -11.99
N GLN A 5 8.73 17.29 -13.08
CA GLN A 5 9.09 15.90 -13.37
C GLN A 5 9.86 15.26 -12.21
N ALA A 6 9.50 14.03 -11.92
CA ALA A 6 10.15 13.19 -10.93
C ALA A 6 10.54 11.85 -11.56
N THR A 7 11.67 11.30 -11.17
CA THR A 7 12.09 9.96 -11.60
C THR A 7 12.05 9.03 -10.41
N PHE A 8 11.37 7.90 -10.57
CA PHE A 8 11.27 6.87 -9.57
C PHE A 8 11.29 5.49 -10.22
N TYR A 9 12.14 4.62 -9.74
CA TYR A 9 12.31 3.25 -10.22
C TYR A 9 12.44 3.13 -11.75
N GLY A 10 13.29 3.98 -12.35
CA GLY A 10 13.55 3.99 -13.80
C GLY A 10 12.45 4.60 -14.66
N HIS A 11 11.34 5.01 -14.09
CA HIS A 11 10.25 5.71 -14.77
C HIS A 11 10.30 7.20 -14.51
N THR A 12 9.98 8.00 -15.52
CA THR A 12 9.82 9.45 -15.39
C THR A 12 8.34 9.80 -15.38
N TYR A 13 7.93 10.53 -14.35
CA TYR A 13 6.58 11.00 -14.11
C TYR A 13 6.51 12.50 -14.37
N ASP A 14 5.41 12.98 -14.91
CA ASP A 14 5.22 14.42 -15.19
C ASP A 14 5.24 15.26 -13.91
N ASN A 15 4.87 14.67 -12.79
CA ASN A 15 4.94 15.28 -11.46
C ASN A 15 5.00 14.20 -10.35
N PRO A 16 5.37 14.56 -9.10
CA PRO A 16 5.49 13.60 -8.00
C PRO A 16 4.17 13.31 -7.27
N PHE A 17 3.04 13.85 -7.72
CA PHE A 17 1.77 13.70 -7.01
C PHE A 17 1.08 12.39 -7.38
N MET A 18 0.57 11.70 -6.36
CA MET A 18 -0.26 10.50 -6.49
C MET A 18 -1.24 10.41 -5.31
N ASN A 19 -2.29 9.61 -5.46
CA ASN A 19 -3.16 9.30 -4.33
C ASN A 19 -2.44 8.39 -3.31
N ALA A 20 -3.03 8.26 -2.12
CA ALA A 20 -2.70 7.18 -1.19
C ALA A 20 -3.68 6.01 -1.36
N SER A 21 -3.28 4.80 -0.96
CA SER A 21 -4.14 3.62 -0.93
C SER A 21 -5.21 3.73 0.17
N GLY A 22 -6.16 4.63 -0.03
CA GLY A 22 -7.19 5.03 0.92
C GLY A 22 -8.59 5.01 0.32
N VAL A 23 -9.26 6.17 0.28
CA VAL A 23 -10.56 6.36 -0.37
C VAL A 23 -10.38 6.69 -1.86
N HIS A 24 -11.45 6.51 -2.66
CA HIS A 24 -11.49 6.81 -4.11
C HIS A 24 -10.46 6.05 -4.97
N CYS A 25 -10.12 4.82 -4.58
CA CYS A 25 -9.24 3.93 -5.34
C CYS A 25 -9.64 2.46 -5.22
N MET A 26 -10.92 2.19 -4.94
CA MET A 26 -11.43 0.86 -4.69
C MET A 26 -11.94 0.16 -5.94
N THR A 27 -12.69 0.87 -6.78
CA THR A 27 -13.29 0.31 -7.99
C THR A 27 -12.46 0.62 -9.24
N THR A 28 -12.64 -0.17 -10.30
CA THR A 28 -12.02 0.09 -11.61
C THR A 28 -12.31 1.50 -12.09
N ALA A 29 -13.57 1.97 -11.96
CA ALA A 29 -13.95 3.32 -12.38
C ALA A 29 -13.20 4.43 -11.61
N GLU A 30 -12.97 4.23 -10.31
CA GLU A 30 -12.18 5.16 -9.50
C GLU A 30 -10.69 5.13 -9.89
N LEU A 31 -10.15 3.94 -10.16
CA LEU A 31 -8.76 3.76 -10.59
C LEU A 31 -8.52 4.38 -11.98
N ASP A 32 -9.45 4.19 -12.90
CA ASP A 32 -9.38 4.81 -14.24
C ASP A 32 -9.47 6.34 -14.15
N ALA A 33 -10.34 6.87 -13.29
CA ALA A 33 -10.43 8.32 -13.06
C ALA A 33 -9.13 8.89 -12.47
N LEU A 34 -8.43 8.15 -11.59
CA LEU A 34 -7.10 8.54 -11.09
C LEU A 34 -6.06 8.50 -12.21
N ALA A 35 -6.06 7.46 -13.01
CA ALA A 35 -5.13 7.29 -14.12
C ALA A 35 -5.29 8.35 -15.21
N ASP A 36 -6.52 8.85 -15.42
CA ASP A 36 -6.85 9.91 -16.38
C ASP A 36 -6.72 11.33 -15.79
N SER A 37 -6.38 11.43 -14.50
CA SER A 37 -6.21 12.72 -13.82
C SER A 37 -4.85 13.37 -14.14
N ALA A 38 -4.61 14.56 -13.59
CA ALA A 38 -3.31 15.23 -13.67
C ALA A 38 -2.25 14.65 -12.69
N ALA A 39 -2.55 13.59 -11.95
CA ALA A 39 -1.58 12.91 -11.08
C ALA A 39 -0.46 12.27 -11.92
N GLY A 40 0.76 12.30 -11.42
CA GLY A 40 1.89 11.66 -12.11
C GLY A 40 1.82 10.14 -12.07
N SER A 41 1.19 9.58 -11.03
CA SER A 41 0.96 8.14 -10.88
C SER A 41 -0.23 7.90 -9.95
N PHE A 42 -0.58 6.64 -9.73
CA PHE A 42 -1.62 6.27 -8.77
C PHE A 42 -1.31 4.95 -8.05
N VAL A 43 -2.01 4.70 -6.94
CA VAL A 43 -1.95 3.44 -6.21
C VAL A 43 -3.35 2.87 -6.03
N THR A 44 -3.47 1.55 -6.14
CA THR A 44 -4.75 0.85 -5.92
C THR A 44 -5.12 0.81 -4.43
N LYS A 45 -6.34 0.46 -4.13
CA LYS A 45 -6.73 0.08 -2.76
C LYS A 45 -5.90 -1.10 -2.29
N SER A 46 -5.51 -1.09 -1.00
CA SER A 46 -4.81 -2.23 -0.41
C SER A 46 -5.71 -3.46 -0.43
N ALA A 47 -5.29 -4.47 -1.18
CA ALA A 47 -6.00 -5.73 -1.36
C ALA A 47 -5.71 -6.69 -0.21
N THR A 48 -6.72 -7.34 0.33
CA THR A 48 -6.61 -8.58 1.12
C THR A 48 -6.88 -9.78 0.23
N ALA A 49 -6.56 -11.01 0.68
CA ALA A 49 -6.79 -12.21 -0.11
C ALA A 49 -8.23 -12.26 -0.63
N GLU A 50 -9.19 -12.05 0.25
CA GLU A 50 -10.62 -12.01 -0.06
C GLU A 50 -11.17 -10.58 -0.02
N ALA A 51 -12.26 -10.32 -0.72
CA ALA A 51 -12.99 -9.07 -0.66
C ALA A 51 -13.54 -8.80 0.75
N ARG A 52 -13.57 -7.52 1.15
CA ARG A 52 -14.04 -7.10 2.47
C ARG A 52 -14.93 -5.87 2.37
N GLU A 53 -16.01 -5.88 3.14
CA GLU A 53 -16.89 -4.72 3.28
C GLU A 53 -16.29 -3.64 4.19
N GLY A 54 -15.38 -4.04 5.09
CA GLY A 54 -14.81 -3.16 6.12
C GLY A 54 -15.67 -3.09 7.38
N ASN A 55 -15.44 -2.05 8.19
CA ASN A 55 -16.20 -1.82 9.42
C ASN A 55 -17.58 -1.24 9.13
N PRO A 56 -18.56 -1.37 10.05
CA PRO A 56 -19.88 -0.74 9.92
C PRO A 56 -19.81 0.79 9.81
N GLU A 57 -20.78 1.37 9.14
CA GLU A 57 -20.97 2.83 9.10
C GLU A 57 -21.56 3.37 10.44
N PRO A 58 -21.23 4.62 10.85
CA PRO A 58 -20.34 5.59 10.17
C PRO A 58 -18.86 5.26 10.42
N ARG A 59 -18.05 5.26 9.37
CA ARG A 59 -16.61 4.91 9.43
C ARG A 59 -15.67 5.96 8.84
N TYR A 60 -16.23 7.10 8.46
CA TYR A 60 -15.46 8.24 7.94
C TYR A 60 -16.16 9.55 8.28
N VAL A 61 -15.40 10.53 8.77
CA VAL A 61 -15.88 11.88 9.02
C VAL A 61 -14.82 12.91 8.69
N ASN A 62 -15.23 13.98 8.01
CA ASN A 62 -14.39 15.16 7.82
C ASN A 62 -14.41 16.04 9.07
N VAL A 63 -13.26 16.60 9.41
CA VAL A 63 -13.08 17.60 10.46
C VAL A 63 -12.32 18.79 9.87
N ASP A 64 -12.30 19.92 10.58
CA ASP A 64 -11.76 21.20 10.05
C ASP A 64 -10.31 21.07 9.50
N LEU A 65 -9.48 20.24 10.10
CA LEU A 65 -8.08 20.08 9.73
C LEU A 65 -7.71 18.71 9.17
N GLY A 66 -8.70 17.92 8.73
CA GLY A 66 -8.44 16.60 8.19
C GLY A 66 -9.65 15.67 8.21
N SER A 67 -9.42 14.40 8.48
CA SER A 67 -10.47 13.40 8.60
C SER A 67 -10.15 12.35 9.65
N ILE A 68 -11.18 11.72 10.18
CA ILE A 68 -11.07 10.56 11.07
C ILE A 68 -11.75 9.38 10.38
N ASN A 69 -11.14 8.23 10.42
CA ASN A 69 -11.70 7.02 9.81
C ASN A 69 -11.47 5.77 10.65
N SER A 70 -12.38 4.82 10.47
CA SER A 70 -12.27 3.45 10.96
C SER A 70 -12.66 2.46 9.86
N MET A 71 -12.06 2.62 8.68
CA MET A 71 -12.50 1.93 7.45
C MET A 71 -12.52 0.40 7.56
N GLY A 72 -11.55 -0.24 8.23
CA GLY A 72 -11.50 -1.70 8.40
C GLY A 72 -11.13 -2.46 7.13
N LEU A 73 -10.28 -1.89 6.27
CA LEU A 73 -9.81 -2.50 5.03
C LEU A 73 -10.93 -2.90 4.03
N PRO A 74 -11.91 -2.02 3.69
CA PRO A 74 -12.84 -2.34 2.61
C PRO A 74 -12.04 -2.45 1.30
N ASN A 75 -12.22 -3.55 0.56
CA ASN A 75 -11.58 -3.78 -0.72
C ASN A 75 -12.26 -4.93 -1.46
N LEU A 76 -11.97 -5.08 -2.75
CA LEU A 76 -12.62 -6.06 -3.63
C LEU A 76 -11.82 -7.37 -3.79
N GLY A 77 -10.80 -7.58 -2.95
CA GLY A 77 -9.96 -8.78 -2.97
C GLY A 77 -8.78 -8.71 -3.94
N LEU A 78 -7.76 -9.53 -3.68
CA LEU A 78 -6.52 -9.52 -4.45
C LEU A 78 -6.75 -9.80 -5.94
N ASP A 79 -7.61 -10.75 -6.27
CA ASP A 79 -7.88 -11.13 -7.66
C ASP A 79 -8.42 -9.97 -8.49
N TYR A 80 -9.29 -9.16 -7.92
CA TYR A 80 -9.85 -8.00 -8.59
C TYR A 80 -8.77 -6.98 -8.99
N TYR A 81 -7.88 -6.64 -8.03
CA TYR A 81 -6.82 -5.65 -8.31
C TYR A 81 -5.70 -6.23 -9.15
N LEU A 82 -5.41 -7.51 -9.04
CA LEU A 82 -4.42 -8.19 -9.86
C LEU A 82 -4.86 -8.27 -11.34
N ASP A 83 -6.12 -8.62 -11.58
CA ASP A 83 -6.72 -8.60 -12.93
C ASP A 83 -6.68 -7.17 -13.53
N TYR A 84 -7.08 -6.17 -12.75
CA TYR A 84 -6.96 -4.77 -13.17
C TYR A 84 -5.51 -4.40 -13.51
N ALA A 85 -4.57 -4.74 -12.62
CA ALA A 85 -3.17 -4.38 -12.76
C ALA A 85 -2.52 -5.02 -14.00
N ILE A 86 -2.80 -6.29 -14.28
CA ILE A 86 -2.32 -6.98 -15.48
C ILE A 86 -2.87 -6.33 -16.75
N LYS A 87 -4.16 -6.05 -16.80
CA LYS A 87 -4.80 -5.40 -17.96
C LYS A 87 -4.26 -3.98 -18.17
N ARG A 88 -4.12 -3.21 -17.09
CA ARG A 88 -3.65 -1.82 -17.15
C ARG A 88 -2.20 -1.73 -17.60
N GLN A 89 -1.29 -2.53 -17.06
CA GLN A 89 0.11 -2.52 -17.49
C GLN A 89 0.27 -2.92 -18.96
N ALA A 90 -0.57 -3.84 -19.46
CA ALA A 90 -0.54 -4.26 -20.87
C ALA A 90 -1.07 -3.19 -21.82
N SER A 91 -2.11 -2.47 -21.43
CA SER A 91 -2.74 -1.42 -22.26
C SER A 91 -2.03 -0.06 -22.19
N HIS A 92 -1.33 0.23 -21.07
CA HIS A 92 -0.67 1.50 -20.80
C HIS A 92 0.74 1.28 -20.21
N PRO A 93 1.66 0.69 -20.98
CA PRO A 93 3.00 0.32 -20.46
C PRO A 93 3.84 1.52 -20.03
N ASP A 94 3.56 2.70 -20.57
CA ASP A 94 4.28 3.95 -20.26
C ASP A 94 3.68 4.72 -19.06
N GLN A 95 2.64 4.18 -18.43
CA GLN A 95 1.99 4.79 -17.26
C GLN A 95 2.10 3.87 -16.04
N PRO A 96 3.27 3.82 -15.41
CA PRO A 96 3.49 2.96 -14.24
C PRO A 96 2.66 3.43 -13.04
N PHE A 97 2.19 2.45 -12.27
CA PHE A 97 1.41 2.65 -11.05
C PHE A 97 1.80 1.63 -9.99
N VAL A 98 1.26 1.76 -8.80
CA VAL A 98 1.57 0.89 -7.66
C VAL A 98 0.33 0.07 -7.30
N MET A 99 0.48 -1.24 -7.15
CA MET A 99 -0.56 -2.11 -6.59
C MET A 99 -0.32 -2.29 -5.10
N SER A 100 -1.29 -1.92 -4.26
CA SER A 100 -1.16 -2.02 -2.81
C SER A 100 -1.78 -3.32 -2.29
N VAL A 101 -1.07 -3.98 -1.37
CA VAL A 101 -1.46 -5.25 -0.75
C VAL A 101 -1.39 -5.13 0.76
N ALA A 102 -2.38 -5.67 1.45
CA ALA A 102 -2.44 -5.73 2.91
C ALA A 102 -2.82 -7.14 3.38
N SER A 103 -2.80 -7.36 4.66
CA SER A 103 -3.34 -8.56 5.27
C SER A 103 -4.37 -8.19 6.35
N TYR A 104 -5.42 -8.98 6.42
CA TYR A 104 -6.35 -8.99 7.53
C TYR A 104 -6.05 -10.14 8.50
N GLN A 105 -5.50 -11.25 8.00
CA GLN A 105 -5.25 -12.46 8.81
C GLN A 105 -3.84 -12.47 9.44
N GLY A 106 -2.93 -11.62 8.98
CA GLY A 106 -1.58 -11.49 9.51
C GLY A 106 -0.51 -12.07 8.58
N PHE A 107 0.54 -12.62 9.14
CA PHE A 107 1.77 -13.04 8.46
C PHE A 107 1.54 -13.93 7.23
N ASP A 108 0.83 -15.04 7.40
CA ASP A 108 0.66 -16.04 6.34
C ASP A 108 -0.12 -15.51 5.13
N GLU A 109 -1.07 -14.59 5.35
CA GLU A 109 -1.81 -13.96 4.25
C GLU A 109 -0.91 -13.03 3.44
N TYR A 110 0.00 -12.28 4.08
CA TYR A 110 0.99 -11.50 3.33
C TYR A 110 1.83 -12.38 2.41
N VAL A 111 2.35 -13.48 2.94
CA VAL A 111 3.18 -14.42 2.18
C VAL A 111 2.38 -15.03 1.01
N THR A 112 1.16 -15.48 1.27
CA THR A 112 0.27 -16.07 0.26
C THR A 112 -0.06 -15.06 -0.85
N ASN A 113 -0.41 -13.82 -0.48
CA ASN A 113 -0.71 -12.77 -1.44
C ASN A 113 0.50 -12.45 -2.32
N MET A 114 1.69 -12.33 -1.73
CA MET A 114 2.92 -12.04 -2.48
C MET A 114 3.31 -13.22 -3.40
N ARG A 115 3.09 -14.48 -3.00
CA ARG A 115 3.28 -15.64 -3.89
C ARG A 115 2.37 -15.57 -5.11
N LYS A 116 1.08 -15.27 -4.90
CA LYS A 116 0.12 -15.14 -5.99
C LYS A 116 0.51 -14.04 -6.98
N ILE A 117 1.01 -12.91 -6.49
CA ILE A 117 1.51 -11.84 -7.35
C ILE A 117 2.80 -12.28 -8.07
N GLN A 118 3.70 -12.98 -7.40
CA GLN A 118 4.92 -13.51 -8.03
C GLN A 118 4.62 -14.43 -9.21
N GLU A 119 3.60 -15.27 -9.08
CA GLU A 119 3.17 -16.24 -10.10
C GLU A 119 2.35 -15.61 -11.24
N SER A 120 1.90 -14.37 -11.07
CA SER A 120 1.08 -13.66 -12.06
C SER A 120 1.92 -12.95 -13.13
N ASP A 121 1.24 -12.46 -14.18
CA ASP A 121 1.86 -11.66 -15.26
C ASP A 121 2.10 -10.18 -14.86
N TYR A 122 1.67 -9.75 -13.66
CA TYR A 122 1.96 -8.40 -13.19
C TYR A 122 3.44 -8.24 -12.83
N THR A 123 4.10 -7.25 -13.42
CA THR A 123 5.54 -6.97 -13.22
C THR A 123 5.81 -5.59 -12.63
N GLY A 124 4.77 -4.82 -12.38
CA GLY A 124 4.86 -3.46 -11.85
C GLY A 124 5.21 -3.41 -10.35
N LEU A 125 5.19 -2.21 -9.81
CA LEU A 125 5.51 -1.95 -8.41
C LEU A 125 4.40 -2.43 -7.47
N VAL A 126 4.80 -3.05 -6.36
CA VAL A 126 3.89 -3.45 -5.27
C VAL A 126 4.19 -2.66 -4.00
N GLU A 127 3.15 -2.16 -3.35
CA GLU A 127 3.21 -1.62 -1.99
C GLU A 127 2.73 -2.67 -1.00
N LEU A 128 3.60 -3.16 -0.13
CA LEU A 128 3.22 -4.02 1.00
C LEU A 128 2.81 -3.13 2.18
N ASN A 129 1.52 -3.01 2.44
CA ASN A 129 0.98 -2.18 3.50
C ASN A 129 1.07 -2.90 4.86
N LEU A 130 2.13 -2.62 5.62
CA LEU A 130 2.39 -3.19 6.94
C LEU A 130 1.67 -2.45 8.09
N SER A 131 0.79 -1.51 7.74
CA SER A 131 0.27 -0.52 8.66
C SER A 131 -1.24 -0.32 8.47
N CYS A 132 -2.07 -1.27 8.90
CA CYS A 132 -3.50 -1.05 8.96
C CYS A 132 -3.96 -0.91 10.42
N PRO A 133 -4.28 0.33 10.90
CA PRO A 133 -4.68 0.55 12.29
C PRO A 133 -6.12 0.12 12.59
N ASN A 134 -6.94 -0.09 11.57
CA ASN A 134 -8.39 -0.25 11.70
C ASN A 134 -8.85 -1.72 11.71
N VAL A 135 -7.97 -2.65 12.10
CA VAL A 135 -8.30 -4.07 12.29
C VAL A 135 -8.42 -4.37 13.77
N PRO A 136 -9.64 -4.55 14.30
CA PRO A 136 -9.83 -4.80 15.73
C PRO A 136 -9.07 -6.02 16.23
N GLY A 137 -8.43 -5.86 17.40
CA GLY A 137 -7.76 -6.96 18.09
C GLY A 137 -6.42 -7.42 17.48
N LYS A 138 -5.90 -6.70 16.47
CA LYS A 138 -4.61 -7.03 15.85
C LYS A 138 -3.67 -5.83 15.84
N PRO A 139 -2.41 -6.00 16.26
CA PRO A 139 -1.39 -4.97 16.11
C PRO A 139 -1.06 -4.78 14.63
N GLN A 140 -0.55 -3.59 14.28
CA GLN A 140 0.01 -3.35 12.96
C GLN A 140 1.33 -4.09 12.82
N MET A 141 1.54 -4.78 11.70
CA MET A 141 2.73 -5.61 11.45
C MET A 141 4.03 -4.83 11.69
N ALA A 142 4.12 -3.61 11.20
CA ALA A 142 5.34 -2.82 11.29
C ALA A 142 5.67 -2.26 12.70
N TYR A 143 4.83 -2.49 13.71
CA TYR A 143 5.20 -2.23 15.12
C TYR A 143 5.89 -3.43 15.79
N ASP A 144 5.80 -4.61 15.18
CA ASP A 144 6.60 -5.76 15.57
C ASP A 144 7.80 -5.88 14.63
N PHE A 145 8.97 -5.43 15.08
CA PHE A 145 10.18 -5.37 14.24
C PHE A 145 10.72 -6.75 13.92
N GLU A 146 10.56 -7.73 14.84
CA GLU A 146 11.02 -9.11 14.65
C GLU A 146 10.12 -9.81 13.61
N ASP A 147 8.79 -9.67 13.73
CA ASP A 147 7.85 -10.20 12.77
C ASP A 147 7.97 -9.51 11.41
N THR A 148 8.28 -8.21 11.38
CA THR A 148 8.55 -7.49 10.12
C THR A 148 9.80 -8.02 9.42
N ASP A 149 10.89 -8.22 10.15
CA ASP A 149 12.14 -8.79 9.61
C ASP A 149 11.90 -10.21 9.08
N ARG A 150 11.22 -11.04 9.84
CA ARG A 150 10.87 -12.41 9.44
C ARG A 150 9.99 -12.43 8.19
N LEU A 151 8.99 -11.56 8.11
CA LEU A 151 8.10 -11.44 6.95
C LEU A 151 8.86 -11.04 5.68
N LEU A 152 9.70 -10.02 5.78
CA LEU A 152 10.50 -9.56 4.65
C LEU A 152 11.51 -10.62 4.23
N THR A 153 12.17 -11.29 5.18
CA THR A 153 13.08 -12.41 4.90
C THR A 153 12.37 -13.51 4.12
N GLU A 154 11.17 -13.92 4.53
CA GLU A 154 10.41 -14.94 3.82
C GLU A 154 9.97 -14.48 2.43
N ILE A 155 9.50 -13.25 2.28
CA ILE A 155 9.07 -12.72 0.98
C ILE A 155 10.28 -12.61 0.04
N PHE A 156 11.41 -12.10 0.46
CA PHE A 156 12.61 -11.98 -0.37
C PHE A 156 13.22 -13.33 -0.78
N ALA A 157 12.90 -14.42 -0.09
CA ALA A 157 13.33 -15.76 -0.48
C ALA A 157 12.69 -16.27 -1.79
N PHE A 158 11.55 -15.71 -2.20
CA PHE A 158 10.85 -16.16 -3.42
C PHE A 158 10.42 -15.01 -4.35
N TYR A 159 10.23 -13.82 -3.83
CA TYR A 159 9.67 -12.69 -4.58
C TYR A 159 10.78 -11.89 -5.24
N THR A 160 10.76 -11.83 -6.58
CA THR A 160 11.81 -11.21 -7.39
C THR A 160 11.37 -9.93 -8.10
N LYS A 161 10.08 -9.59 -8.03
CA LYS A 161 9.53 -8.38 -8.64
C LYS A 161 9.72 -7.17 -7.70
N PRO A 162 9.63 -5.93 -8.23
CA PRO A 162 9.88 -4.74 -7.41
C PRO A 162 8.75 -4.50 -6.40
N PHE A 163 9.12 -4.24 -5.14
CA PHE A 163 8.16 -3.80 -4.13
C PHE A 163 8.78 -2.89 -3.09
N GLY A 164 7.92 -2.16 -2.40
CA GLY A 164 8.25 -1.36 -1.23
C GLY A 164 7.25 -1.59 -0.12
N VAL A 165 7.40 -0.89 0.99
CA VAL A 165 6.56 -1.02 2.17
C VAL A 165 5.88 0.29 2.53
N LYS A 166 4.65 0.21 3.07
CA LYS A 166 3.98 1.32 3.71
C LYS A 166 3.98 1.15 5.22
N LEU A 167 4.43 2.18 5.92
CA LEU A 167 4.69 2.17 7.36
C LEU A 167 3.63 2.95 8.16
N PRO A 168 3.46 2.61 9.45
CA PRO A 168 2.73 3.43 10.40
C PRO A 168 3.54 4.66 10.80
N PRO A 169 2.94 5.63 11.52
CA PRO A 169 3.70 6.65 12.20
C PRO A 169 4.53 6.05 13.36
N TYR A 170 5.77 6.49 13.48
CA TYR A 170 6.60 6.27 14.65
C TYR A 170 6.84 7.63 15.32
N PHE A 171 6.90 7.66 16.65
CA PHE A 171 6.88 8.91 17.42
C PHE A 171 8.17 9.18 18.19
N ASP A 172 9.15 8.28 18.13
CA ASP A 172 10.46 8.46 18.74
C ASP A 172 11.59 7.88 17.88
N ILE A 173 12.81 8.39 18.11
CA ILE A 173 13.98 8.05 17.31
C ILE A 173 14.37 6.57 17.42
N MET A 174 14.13 5.94 18.56
CA MET A 174 14.49 4.54 18.75
C MET A 174 13.67 3.59 17.88
N HIS A 175 12.40 3.93 17.62
CA HIS A 175 11.58 3.17 16.69
C HIS A 175 11.99 3.40 15.23
N PHE A 176 12.39 4.64 14.88
CA PHE A 176 12.95 4.91 13.56
C PHE A 176 14.26 4.14 13.32
N ASP A 177 15.17 4.12 14.29
CA ASP A 177 16.42 3.37 14.18
C ASP A 177 16.19 1.87 14.03
N LYS A 178 15.24 1.31 14.78
CA LYS A 178 14.90 -0.12 14.71
C LYS A 178 14.29 -0.49 13.37
N ILE A 179 13.28 0.25 12.90
CA ILE A 179 12.68 -0.08 11.62
C ILE A 179 13.66 0.14 10.46
N ALA A 180 14.49 1.18 10.51
CA ALA A 180 15.52 1.41 9.50
C ALA A 180 16.55 0.26 9.50
N ALA A 181 16.94 -0.26 10.65
CA ALA A 181 17.85 -1.40 10.75
C ALA A 181 17.25 -2.68 10.11
N VAL A 182 15.94 -2.88 10.23
CA VAL A 182 15.24 -3.98 9.53
C VAL A 182 15.19 -3.73 8.02
N LEU A 183 14.66 -2.58 7.59
CA LEU A 183 14.40 -2.33 6.17
C LEU A 183 15.68 -2.26 5.34
N ASN A 184 16.77 -1.76 5.89
CA ASN A 184 18.07 -1.64 5.21
C ASN A 184 18.76 -2.99 4.90
N GLN A 185 18.23 -4.10 5.42
CA GLN A 185 18.73 -5.44 5.08
C GLN A 185 18.19 -5.93 3.72
N PHE A 186 17.17 -5.27 3.17
CA PHE A 186 16.42 -5.71 2.00
C PHE A 186 16.50 -4.72 0.85
N ASP A 187 16.47 -5.20 -0.38
CA ASP A 187 16.42 -4.39 -1.60
C ASP A 187 15.01 -3.84 -1.88
N LEU A 188 14.41 -3.19 -0.87
CA LEU A 188 13.15 -2.50 -1.03
C LEU A 188 13.30 -1.31 -1.98
N LYS A 189 12.33 -1.11 -2.86
CA LYS A 189 12.39 -0.05 -3.88
C LYS A 189 11.90 1.29 -3.38
N PHE A 190 11.07 1.30 -2.36
CA PHE A 190 10.60 2.51 -1.69
C PHE A 190 10.05 2.23 -0.28
N VAL A 191 9.91 3.30 0.47
CA VAL A 191 9.19 3.33 1.74
C VAL A 191 8.13 4.42 1.63
N ASN A 192 6.86 4.06 1.82
CA ASN A 192 5.76 5.01 1.87
C ASN A 192 5.47 5.40 3.34
N CYS A 193 5.59 6.66 3.65
CA CYS A 193 5.29 7.24 4.97
C CYS A 193 4.20 8.30 4.83
N ILE A 194 3.15 8.19 5.59
CA ILE A 194 2.74 7.20 6.60
C ILE A 194 1.28 6.82 6.39
N ASN A 195 0.83 5.70 6.97
CA ASN A 195 -0.60 5.41 7.09
C ASN A 195 -1.23 6.38 8.12
N SER A 196 -2.53 6.27 8.34
CA SER A 196 -3.26 7.10 9.31
C SER A 196 -2.63 7.04 10.70
N ILE A 197 -2.57 8.19 11.37
CA ILE A 197 -2.21 8.24 12.79
C ILE A 197 -3.33 7.56 13.58
N GLY A 198 -2.97 6.54 14.35
CA GLY A 198 -3.94 5.82 15.18
C GLY A 198 -4.44 6.63 16.38
N ASN A 199 -5.48 6.12 17.03
CA ASN A 199 -6.06 6.69 18.25
C ASN A 199 -6.59 8.12 18.10
N GLY A 200 -6.97 8.53 16.90
CA GLY A 200 -7.68 9.79 16.68
C GLY A 200 -9.01 9.79 17.43
N LEU A 201 -9.22 10.78 18.29
CA LEU A 201 -10.46 10.99 19.02
C LEU A 201 -11.01 12.37 18.68
N TYR A 202 -12.26 12.42 18.24
CA TYR A 202 -13.02 13.64 18.08
C TYR A 202 -14.10 13.70 19.15
N ILE A 203 -14.09 14.74 19.99
CA ILE A 203 -15.05 14.98 21.08
C ILE A 203 -15.90 16.19 20.72
#